data_76fd7a39b9a1336c9bc1095c50d310e0
#
_entry.id   76fd7a39b9a1336c9bc1095c50d310e0
#
_cell.length_a   1.000
_cell.length_b   1.000
_cell.length_c   1.000
_cell.angle_alpha   90.00
_cell.angle_beta   90.00
_cell.angle_gamma   90.00
#
_symmetry.space_group_name_H-M   'P 1'
#
loop_
_entity.id
_entity.type
_entity.pdbx_description
1 polymer ?
#
loop_
_entity_poly.entity_id
_entity_poly.type
_entity_poly.pdbx_seq_one_letter_code
_entity_poly.pdbx_strand_id
1 'polypeptide(L)'
;MANSITLTVGETTALKTFKDHIAYAGMPSENVYSIVQMKNVRAKDALAWNLFFPKSKTEIVIDKVNILVENVTTDVIRLRMGMWQ
;
A
#
# COMPACT_ATOMS: atom_id res chain seq x y z
N MET A 1 -10.11 9.71 -12.99
CA MET A 1 -10.78 8.58 -12.34
C MET A 1 -9.76 7.58 -11.87
N ALA A 2 -9.90 7.11 -10.66
CA ALA A 2 -8.94 6.18 -10.10
C ALA A 2 -9.27 4.76 -10.53
N ASN A 3 -8.25 3.99 -10.84
CA ASN A 3 -8.39 2.59 -11.21
C ASN A 3 -7.98 1.72 -10.04
N SER A 4 -8.60 0.55 -9.97
CA SER A 4 -8.21 -0.43 -8.96
C SER A 4 -6.88 -1.07 -9.36
N ILE A 5 -6.08 -1.34 -8.37
CA ILE A 5 -4.80 -2.00 -8.53
C ILE A 5 -4.81 -3.23 -7.65
N THR A 6 -4.43 -4.36 -8.21
CA THR A 6 -4.33 -5.60 -7.43
C THR A 6 -2.86 -5.95 -7.29
N LEU A 7 -2.43 -6.15 -6.05
CA LEU A 7 -1.06 -6.53 -5.75
C LEU A 7 -1.05 -7.88 -5.07
N THR A 8 -0.24 -8.79 -5.58
CA THR A 8 0.06 -10.01 -4.83
C THR A 8 1.21 -9.70 -3.87
N VAL A 9 1.43 -10.60 -2.92
CA VAL A 9 2.50 -10.39 -1.94
C VAL A 9 3.82 -10.22 -2.68
N GLY A 10 4.51 -9.13 -2.37
CA GLY A 10 5.78 -8.81 -2.99
C GLY A 10 5.70 -7.89 -4.18
N GLU A 11 4.52 -7.70 -4.75
CA GLU A 11 4.38 -6.77 -5.86
C GLU A 11 4.29 -5.34 -5.36
N THR A 12 4.78 -4.42 -6.17
CA THR A 12 4.84 -3.01 -5.80
C THR A 12 4.07 -2.16 -6.78
N THR A 13 3.67 -1.00 -6.32
CA THR A 13 3.12 0.03 -7.18
C THR A 13 3.59 1.39 -6.69
N ALA A 14 3.69 2.33 -7.60
CA ALA A 14 4.06 3.69 -7.24
C ALA A 14 2.88 4.39 -6.63
N LEU A 15 3.14 5.21 -5.64
CA LEU A 15 2.15 6.15 -5.15
C LEU A 15 2.08 7.31 -6.13
N LYS A 16 1.26 8.27 -5.82
CA LYS A 16 1.04 9.39 -6.69
C LYS A 16 2.31 10.12 -7.08
N THR A 17 3.26 10.18 -6.18
CA THR A 17 4.55 10.78 -6.50
C THR A 17 5.50 9.68 -6.95
N PHE A 18 6.51 10.05 -7.71
CA PHE A 18 7.44 9.06 -8.22
C PHE A 18 8.43 8.55 -7.21
N LYS A 19 8.45 9.14 -6.04
CA LYS A 19 9.49 8.82 -5.07
C LYS A 19 9.11 7.70 -4.14
N ASP A 20 7.82 7.51 -3.95
CA ASP A 20 7.33 6.55 -2.97
C ASP A 20 6.65 5.40 -3.67
N HIS A 21 6.85 4.22 -3.14
CA HIS A 21 6.22 3.00 -3.63
C HIS A 21 5.66 2.24 -2.45
N ILE A 22 4.69 1.41 -2.71
CA ILE A 22 4.19 0.48 -1.70
C ILE A 22 4.19 -0.92 -2.25
N ALA A 23 4.32 -1.88 -1.36
CA ALA A 23 4.24 -3.29 -1.69
C ALA A 23 3.29 -3.95 -0.71
N TYR A 24 2.59 -4.97 -1.18
CA TYR A 24 1.76 -5.74 -0.28
C TYR A 24 2.62 -6.79 0.42
N ALA A 25 2.52 -6.84 1.73
CA ALA A 25 3.32 -7.76 2.54
C ALA A 25 2.50 -8.91 3.13
N GLY A 26 1.20 -8.97 2.81
CA GLY A 26 0.37 -10.06 3.28
C GLY A 26 -0.34 -9.75 4.58
N MET A 27 -0.87 -10.77 5.20
CA MET A 27 -1.60 -10.64 6.45
C MET A 27 -0.84 -11.40 7.53
N PRO A 28 -0.18 -10.67 8.45
CA PRO A 28 0.50 -11.36 9.55
C PRO A 28 -0.45 -12.03 10.53
N SER A 29 -1.72 -11.63 10.52
CA SER A 29 -2.74 -12.31 11.29
C SER A 29 -4.07 -12.20 10.55
N GLU A 30 -5.09 -12.89 11.06
CA GLU A 30 -6.42 -12.87 10.44
C GLU A 30 -7.02 -11.49 10.34
N ASN A 31 -6.65 -10.61 11.24
CA ASN A 31 -7.31 -9.32 11.36
C ASN A 31 -6.40 -8.15 11.04
N VAL A 32 -5.21 -8.43 10.50
CA VAL A 32 -4.22 -7.39 10.23
C VAL A 32 -3.62 -7.64 8.86
N TYR A 33 -3.51 -6.59 8.06
CA TYR A 33 -2.74 -6.68 6.82
C TYR A 33 -1.56 -5.69 6.90
N SER A 34 -0.56 -5.95 6.08
CA SER A 34 0.67 -5.18 6.11
C SER A 34 1.02 -4.65 4.74
N ILE A 35 1.45 -3.40 4.70
CA ILE A 35 1.93 -2.75 3.49
C ILE A 35 3.30 -2.20 3.80
N VAL A 36 4.24 -2.46 2.91
CA VAL A 36 5.58 -1.88 3.02
C VAL A 36 5.59 -0.58 2.24
N GLN A 37 5.97 0.49 2.90
CA GLN A 37 6.18 1.76 2.24
C GLN A 37 7.65 1.92 1.97
N MET A 38 8.00 2.23 0.73
CA MET A 38 9.40 2.42 0.33
C MET A 38 9.57 3.82 -0.19
N LYS A 39 10.58 4.48 0.30
CA LYS A 39 10.88 5.84 -0.11
C LYS A 39 12.26 5.87 -0.74
N ASN A 40 12.32 6.33 -1.96
CA ASN A 40 13.54 6.41 -2.72
C ASN A 40 14.15 7.78 -2.53
N VAL A 41 15.00 7.91 -1.55
CA VAL A 41 15.64 9.20 -1.30
C VAL A 41 16.78 9.41 -2.26
N ARG A 42 17.63 8.41 -2.37
CA ARG A 42 18.74 8.41 -3.30
C ARG A 42 19.04 6.97 -3.63
N ALA A 43 19.86 6.75 -4.65
CA ALA A 43 20.18 5.41 -5.07
C ALA A 43 20.69 4.53 -3.93
N LYS A 44 21.40 5.11 -2.99
CA LYS A 44 21.97 4.37 -1.89
C LYS A 44 21.13 4.39 -0.62
N ASP A 45 20.17 5.27 -0.56
CA ASP A 45 19.48 5.56 0.68
C ASP A 45 18.01 5.24 0.61
N ALA A 46 17.69 4.09 0.07
CA ALA A 46 16.31 3.64 0.04
C ALA A 46 15.86 3.32 1.47
N LEU A 47 14.69 3.80 1.81
CA LEU A 47 14.09 3.54 3.11
C LEU A 47 12.84 2.71 2.90
N ALA A 48 12.64 1.73 3.78
CA ALA A 48 11.46 0.90 3.71
C ALA A 48 11.02 0.55 5.12
N TRP A 49 9.73 0.53 5.33
CA TRP A 49 9.19 0.11 6.63
C TRP A 49 7.81 -0.47 6.44
N ASN A 50 7.44 -1.33 7.39
CA ASN A 50 6.14 -1.99 7.37
C ASN A 50 5.11 -1.15 8.09
N LEU A 51 3.94 -1.06 7.48
CA LEU A 51 2.78 -0.46 8.09
C LEU A 51 1.76 -1.57 8.32
N PHE A 52 1.10 -1.53 9.46
CA PHE A 52 0.12 -2.56 9.82
C PHE A 52 -1.23 -1.90 10.03
N PHE A 53 -2.25 -2.50 9.45
CA PHE A 53 -3.60 -1.95 9.52
C PHE A 53 -4.58 -3.05 9.91
N PRO A 54 -5.59 -2.72 10.73
CA PRO A 54 -6.66 -3.69 10.99
C PRO A 54 -7.38 -4.02 9.70
N LYS A 55 -7.78 -5.27 9.54
CA LYS A 55 -8.47 -5.71 8.34
C LYS A 55 -9.73 -4.88 8.08
N SER A 56 -10.38 -4.41 9.13
CA SER A 56 -11.57 -3.60 9.01
C SER A 56 -11.32 -2.19 8.52
N LYS A 57 -10.06 -1.76 8.50
CA LYS A 57 -9.75 -0.42 8.07
C LYS A 57 -9.63 -0.39 6.56
N THR A 58 -10.58 0.25 5.91
CA THR A 58 -10.66 0.26 4.46
C THR A 58 -10.19 1.57 3.83
N GLU A 59 -10.00 2.60 4.64
CA GLU A 59 -9.47 3.86 4.13
C GLU A 59 -8.20 4.16 4.87
N ILE A 60 -7.11 4.23 4.15
CA ILE A 60 -5.80 4.48 4.76
C ILE A 60 -5.13 5.64 4.04
N VAL A 61 -4.19 6.24 4.72
CA VAL A 61 -3.41 7.35 4.16
C VAL A 61 -1.94 6.98 4.31
N ILE A 62 -1.23 6.97 3.19
CA ILE A 62 0.21 6.72 3.19
C ILE A 62 0.84 7.87 2.42
N ASP A 63 1.73 8.59 3.09
CA ASP A 63 2.44 9.72 2.49
C ASP A 63 1.47 10.70 1.84
N LYS A 64 0.41 11.03 2.57
CA LYS A 64 -0.62 11.98 2.14
C LYS A 64 -1.45 11.50 0.95
N VAL A 65 -1.31 10.26 0.57
CA VAL A 65 -2.12 9.68 -0.49
C VAL A 65 -3.24 8.87 0.14
N ASN A 66 -4.47 9.18 -0.23
CA ASN A 66 -5.62 8.43 0.25
C ASN A 66 -5.76 7.15 -0.55
N ILE A 67 -5.94 6.05 0.14
CA ILE A 67 -6.04 4.74 -0.49
C ILE A 67 -7.28 4.06 0.05
N LEU A 68 -8.11 3.57 -0.86
CA LEU A 68 -9.26 2.76 -0.50
C LEU A 68 -8.87 1.29 -0.67
N VAL A 69 -9.00 0.52 0.40
CA VAL A 69 -8.71 -0.91 0.36
C VAL A 69 -10.01 -1.62 0.02
N GLU A 70 -10.10 -2.10 -1.19
CA GLU A 70 -11.34 -2.71 -1.68
C GLU A 70 -11.47 -4.16 -1.27
N ASN A 71 -10.35 -4.85 -1.18
CA ASN A 71 -10.35 -6.24 -0.75
C ASN A 71 -8.96 -6.60 -0.27
N VAL A 72 -8.90 -7.47 0.70
CA VAL A 72 -7.61 -7.94 1.22
C VAL A 72 -7.75 -9.41 1.61
N THR A 73 -6.79 -10.20 1.14
CA THR A 73 -6.65 -11.60 1.51
C THR A 73 -5.20 -11.85 1.84
N THR A 74 -4.89 -13.06 2.26
CA THR A 74 -3.51 -13.39 2.58
C THR A 74 -2.59 -13.29 1.37
N ASP A 75 -3.13 -13.43 0.17
CA ASP A 75 -2.33 -13.47 -1.04
C ASP A 75 -2.35 -12.19 -1.85
N VAL A 76 -3.44 -11.45 -1.79
CA VAL A 76 -3.61 -10.27 -2.64
C VAL A 76 -4.30 -9.15 -1.88
N ILE A 77 -4.05 -7.94 -2.33
CA ILE A 77 -4.78 -6.76 -1.87
C ILE A 77 -5.24 -5.99 -3.10
N ARG A 78 -6.45 -5.49 -3.04
CA ARG A 78 -6.97 -4.67 -4.12
C ARG A 78 -7.20 -3.27 -3.59
N LEU A 79 -6.56 -2.31 -4.23
CA LEU A 79 -6.53 -0.93 -3.79
C LEU A 79 -7.04 0.00 -4.86
N ARG A 80 -7.57 1.12 -4.41
CA ARG A 80 -7.89 2.22 -5.32
C ARG A 80 -7.23 3.46 -4.76
N MET A 81 -6.32 4.05 -5.53
CA MET A 81 -5.67 5.27 -5.12
C MET A 81 -6.65 6.41 -5.22
N GLY A 82 -6.70 7.23 -4.20
CA GLY A 82 -7.58 8.35 -4.18
C GLY A 82 -7.08 9.47 -5.05
N MET A 83 -7.98 10.00 -5.82
CA MET A 83 -7.70 11.18 -6.61
C MET A 83 -8.51 12.32 -6.03
N TRP A 84 -8.56 12.35 -4.74
CA TRP A 84 -9.36 13.32 -4.06
C TRP A 84 -8.79 14.68 -4.31
N GLN A 85 -9.60 15.55 -4.49
CA GLN A 85 -9.11 16.85 -4.66
C GLN A 85 -9.06 17.55 -3.39
#